data_6f1fa7673cba9675f7c264e5bed2afc1
#
_entry.id   6f1fa7673cba9675f7c264e5bed2afc1
#
_cell.length_a   1.000
_cell.length_b   1.000
_cell.length_c   1.000
_cell.angle_alpha   90.00
_cell.angle_beta   90.00
_cell.angle_gamma   90.00
#
_symmetry.space_group_name_H-M   'P 1'
#
loop_
_entity.id
_entity.type
_entity.pdbx_description
1 polymer ?
#
loop_
_entity_poly.entity_id
_entity_poly.type
_entity_poly.pdbx_seq_one_letter_code
_entity_poly.pdbx_strand_id
1 'polypeptide(L)'
;AIDLYQLEKSVPIEYVPNPIDIDFNFDVKTYVKKNIIIFLGRLESVKRGWLFCEIAKRMPQYEFYVLGQTFREESKNNEIMKRYQNIDNLHFAGHVEGSEKEKFLKDAKLLINTSIHEALPISFLEALSFGTLLVSNRNPEELTSKFGIHVGDVLGDGFEKVHLYVEAIESLMENEEQRQLLAIQARKYIEEYHNVADFTKKLRNILFHEVKF
;
A
#
# COMPACT_ATOMS: atom_id res chain seq x y z
N ALA A 1 11.77 14.24 13.97
CA ALA A 1 11.76 13.43 15.20
C ALA A 1 12.66 14.03 16.27
N ILE A 2 13.92 14.38 15.98
CA ILE A 2 14.88 14.92 16.97
C ILE A 2 14.31 16.17 17.67
N ASP A 3 13.82 17.13 16.91
CA ASP A 3 13.27 18.37 17.46
C ASP A 3 11.93 18.13 18.20
N LEU A 4 11.10 17.21 17.70
CA LEU A 4 9.80 16.88 18.27
C LEU A 4 9.93 16.22 19.66
N TYR A 5 10.93 15.35 19.82
CA TYR A 5 11.14 14.60 21.07
C TYR A 5 12.26 15.18 21.94
N GLN A 6 12.78 16.36 21.58
CA GLN A 6 13.87 17.05 22.32
C GLN A 6 15.09 16.14 22.56
N LEU A 7 15.38 15.26 21.61
CA LEU A 7 16.52 14.36 21.67
C LEU A 7 17.83 15.16 21.61
N GLU A 8 18.82 14.74 22.39
CA GLU A 8 20.17 15.35 22.34
C GLU A 8 20.78 15.17 20.95
N LYS A 9 21.27 16.25 20.36
CA LYS A 9 21.92 16.22 19.02
C LYS A 9 23.23 15.41 18.99
N SER A 10 23.76 15.05 20.16
CA SER A 10 24.94 14.21 20.32
C SER A 10 24.67 12.71 20.12
N VAL A 11 23.42 12.29 20.17
CA VAL A 11 23.05 10.88 19.95
C VAL A 11 22.94 10.63 18.46
N PRO A 12 23.75 9.74 17.87
CA PRO A 12 23.61 9.39 16.45
C PRO A 12 22.27 8.71 16.21
N ILE A 13 21.52 9.24 15.24
CA ILE A 13 20.23 8.65 14.84
C ILE A 13 20.39 8.13 13.42
N GLU A 14 20.27 6.84 13.26
CA GLU A 14 20.25 6.19 11.96
C GLU A 14 18.84 5.79 11.57
N TYR A 15 18.52 6.03 10.31
CA TYR A 15 17.29 5.53 9.70
C TYR A 15 17.50 4.11 9.18
N VAL A 16 16.72 3.17 9.70
CA VAL A 16 16.70 1.78 9.23
C VAL A 16 15.33 1.52 8.62
N PRO A 17 15.23 1.38 7.29
CA PRO A 17 13.95 1.18 6.62
C PRO A 17 13.34 -0.17 7.00
N ASN A 18 12.00 -0.23 7.04
CA ASN A 18 11.28 -1.48 7.28
C ASN A 18 11.65 -2.51 6.21
N PRO A 19 12.03 -3.75 6.59
CA PRO A 19 12.30 -4.81 5.63
C PRO A 19 11.03 -5.56 5.27
N ILE A 20 11.05 -6.20 4.09
CA ILE A 20 10.08 -7.23 3.71
C ILE A 20 10.79 -8.44 3.12
N ASP A 21 10.12 -9.58 3.16
CA ASP A 21 10.54 -10.75 2.40
C ASP A 21 10.24 -10.55 0.92
N ILE A 22 11.23 -10.80 0.07
CA ILE A 22 11.13 -10.59 -1.37
C ILE A 22 11.22 -11.95 -2.07
N ASP A 23 10.20 -12.28 -2.88
CA ASP A 23 10.26 -13.44 -3.77
C ASP A 23 11.15 -13.14 -4.98
N PHE A 24 12.42 -13.51 -4.91
CA PHE A 24 13.39 -13.30 -5.98
C PHE A 24 13.14 -14.14 -7.23
N ASN A 25 12.23 -15.15 -7.17
CA ASN A 25 11.83 -15.93 -8.34
C ASN A 25 10.72 -15.26 -9.15
N PHE A 26 10.09 -14.22 -8.60
CA PHE A 26 9.04 -13.48 -9.30
C PHE A 26 9.65 -12.43 -10.24
N ASP A 27 9.32 -12.54 -11.53
CA ASP A 27 9.75 -11.58 -12.54
C ASP A 27 8.62 -10.63 -12.93
N VAL A 28 8.70 -9.40 -12.46
CA VAL A 28 7.73 -8.33 -12.74
C VAL A 28 7.64 -7.96 -14.23
N LYS A 29 8.68 -8.26 -15.02
CA LYS A 29 8.73 -7.91 -16.46
C LYS A 29 7.88 -8.85 -17.32
N THR A 30 7.79 -10.09 -16.91
CA THR A 30 7.12 -11.13 -17.69
C THR A 30 5.74 -11.50 -17.16
N TYR A 31 5.44 -11.13 -15.90
CA TYR A 31 4.17 -11.46 -15.29
C TYR A 31 3.04 -10.55 -15.80
N VAL A 32 1.99 -11.17 -16.33
CA VAL A 32 0.81 -10.46 -16.86
C VAL A 32 -0.20 -10.25 -15.75
N LYS A 33 -0.30 -9.01 -15.29
CA LYS A 33 -1.26 -8.61 -14.26
C LYS A 33 -2.69 -8.56 -14.79
N LYS A 34 -3.65 -8.83 -13.92
CA LYS A 34 -5.09 -8.75 -14.20
C LYS A 34 -5.62 -7.32 -14.00
N ASN A 35 -6.79 -7.02 -14.52
CA ASN A 35 -7.48 -5.74 -14.27
C ASN A 35 -8.11 -5.70 -12.87
N ILE A 36 -7.28 -5.98 -11.86
CA ILE A 36 -7.66 -6.05 -10.45
C ILE A 36 -7.06 -4.87 -9.69
N ILE A 37 -7.89 -4.28 -8.84
CA ILE A 37 -7.54 -3.19 -7.93
C ILE A 37 -7.82 -3.67 -6.51
N ILE A 38 -6.87 -3.51 -5.60
CA ILE A 38 -7.00 -4.03 -4.23
C ILE A 38 -6.94 -2.94 -3.17
N PHE A 39 -7.66 -3.16 -2.09
CA PHE A 39 -7.46 -2.56 -0.79
C PHE A 39 -6.90 -3.64 0.14
N LEU A 40 -5.83 -3.35 0.86
CA LEU A 40 -5.21 -4.28 1.81
C LEU A 40 -5.07 -3.63 3.19
N GLY A 41 -5.89 -4.07 4.12
CA GLY A 41 -5.85 -3.55 5.49
C GLY A 41 -7.10 -3.87 6.31
N ARG A 42 -7.03 -3.59 7.61
CA ARG A 42 -8.17 -3.75 8.51
C ARG A 42 -9.31 -2.80 8.12
N LEU A 43 -10.55 -3.28 8.18
CA LEU A 43 -11.73 -2.46 7.96
C LEU A 43 -12.08 -1.67 9.22
N GLU A 44 -11.28 -0.65 9.51
CA GLU A 44 -11.44 0.26 10.63
C GLU A 44 -11.67 1.70 10.14
N SER A 45 -12.27 2.55 10.98
CA SER A 45 -12.58 3.93 10.64
C SER A 45 -11.36 4.71 10.13
N VAL A 46 -10.18 4.47 10.71
CA VAL A 46 -8.91 5.09 10.28
C VAL A 46 -8.49 4.71 8.85
N LYS A 47 -8.91 3.54 8.37
CA LYS A 47 -8.57 3.02 7.04
C LYS A 47 -9.57 3.44 5.96
N ARG A 48 -10.76 3.90 6.35
CA ARG A 48 -11.82 4.37 5.46
C ARG A 48 -12.12 3.41 4.29
N GLY A 49 -12.28 2.11 4.60
CA GLY A 49 -12.61 1.08 3.59
C GLY A 49 -13.85 1.43 2.76
N TRP A 50 -14.82 2.19 3.32
CA TRP A 50 -15.98 2.70 2.57
C TRP A 50 -15.61 3.59 1.40
N LEU A 51 -14.50 4.36 1.49
CA LEU A 51 -14.05 5.23 0.40
C LEU A 51 -13.56 4.39 -0.79
N PHE A 52 -12.87 3.29 -0.53
CA PHE A 52 -12.52 2.32 -1.56
C PHE A 52 -13.77 1.72 -2.23
N CYS A 53 -14.81 1.41 -1.45
CA CYS A 53 -16.07 0.90 -1.99
C CYS A 53 -16.81 1.94 -2.86
N GLU A 54 -16.79 3.21 -2.49
CA GLU A 54 -17.35 4.29 -3.32
C GLU A 54 -16.56 4.50 -4.63
N ILE A 55 -15.25 4.29 -4.61
CA ILE A 55 -14.43 4.30 -5.83
C ILE A 55 -14.85 3.14 -6.74
N ALA A 56 -14.94 1.92 -6.21
CA ALA A 56 -15.37 0.74 -6.96
C ALA A 56 -16.72 0.92 -7.64
N LYS A 57 -17.69 1.49 -6.94
CA LYS A 57 -19.03 1.79 -7.48
C LYS A 57 -19.01 2.71 -8.70
N ARG A 58 -18.00 3.59 -8.82
CA ARG A 58 -17.86 4.52 -9.96
C ARG A 58 -17.07 3.94 -11.13
N MET A 59 -16.48 2.75 -10.95
CA MET A 59 -15.56 2.16 -11.94
C MET A 59 -15.95 0.70 -12.26
N PRO A 60 -17.15 0.44 -12.81
CA PRO A 60 -17.67 -0.91 -13.03
C PRO A 60 -16.85 -1.72 -14.06
N GLN A 61 -15.94 -1.10 -14.78
CA GLN A 61 -15.07 -1.73 -15.78
C GLN A 61 -13.87 -2.48 -15.17
N TYR A 62 -13.61 -2.33 -13.86
CA TYR A 62 -12.50 -2.98 -13.16
C TYR A 62 -13.00 -3.82 -11.98
N GLU A 63 -12.26 -4.85 -11.61
CA GLU A 63 -12.55 -5.70 -10.46
C GLU A 63 -11.85 -5.18 -9.20
N PHE A 64 -12.61 -4.96 -8.13
CA PHE A 64 -12.14 -4.42 -6.86
C PHE A 64 -12.20 -5.48 -5.77
N TYR A 65 -11.11 -5.66 -5.03
CA TYR A 65 -11.04 -6.63 -3.93
C TYR A 65 -10.66 -5.96 -2.62
N VAL A 66 -11.49 -6.16 -1.61
CA VAL A 66 -11.23 -5.75 -0.22
C VAL A 66 -10.57 -6.92 0.49
N LEU A 67 -9.27 -6.78 0.78
CA LEU A 67 -8.47 -7.76 1.49
C LEU A 67 -8.31 -7.31 2.94
N GLY A 68 -9.13 -7.83 3.81
CA GLY A 68 -9.16 -7.50 5.22
C GLY A 68 -10.52 -7.70 5.86
N GLN A 69 -10.52 -7.63 7.17
CA GLN A 69 -11.72 -7.78 7.97
C GLN A 69 -11.79 -6.70 9.07
N THR A 70 -12.95 -6.58 9.68
CA THR A 70 -13.15 -5.73 10.85
C THR A 70 -12.44 -6.35 12.06
N PHE A 71 -11.84 -5.51 12.90
CA PHE A 71 -11.16 -5.95 14.12
C PHE A 71 -11.64 -5.14 15.35
N ARG A 72 -11.62 -3.82 15.23
CA ARG A 72 -12.17 -2.90 16.22
C ARG A 72 -13.43 -2.27 15.65
N GLU A 73 -14.33 -1.78 16.52
CA GLU A 73 -15.60 -1.17 16.10
C GLU A 73 -16.40 -2.06 15.11
N GLU A 74 -16.35 -3.38 15.32
CA GLU A 74 -16.82 -4.39 14.37
C GLU A 74 -18.27 -4.15 13.91
N SER A 75 -19.19 -3.92 14.85
CA SER A 75 -20.60 -3.70 14.52
C SER A 75 -20.81 -2.49 13.61
N LYS A 76 -20.13 -1.36 13.90
CA LYS A 76 -20.22 -0.12 13.13
C LYS A 76 -19.64 -0.29 11.73
N ASN A 77 -18.44 -0.88 11.64
CA ASN A 77 -17.78 -1.09 10.37
C ASN A 77 -18.52 -2.09 9.49
N ASN A 78 -19.05 -3.18 10.07
CA ASN A 78 -19.88 -4.15 9.35
C ASN A 78 -21.16 -3.51 8.83
N GLU A 79 -21.81 -2.63 9.60
CA GLU A 79 -22.99 -1.90 9.13
C GLU A 79 -22.68 -0.99 7.94
N ILE A 80 -21.54 -0.29 7.98
CA ILE A 80 -21.10 0.54 6.85
C ILE A 80 -20.82 -0.34 5.63
N MET A 81 -20.07 -1.42 5.78
CA MET A 81 -19.70 -2.32 4.68
C MET A 81 -20.89 -3.04 4.05
N LYS A 82 -21.96 -3.35 4.82
CA LYS A 82 -23.22 -3.93 4.29
C LYS A 82 -23.84 -3.12 3.16
N ARG A 83 -23.64 -1.79 3.14
CA ARG A 83 -24.18 -0.91 2.10
C ARG A 83 -23.57 -1.16 0.72
N TYR A 84 -22.43 -1.85 0.67
CA TYR A 84 -21.64 -2.07 -0.54
C TYR A 84 -21.64 -3.53 -1.02
N GLN A 85 -22.33 -4.44 -0.32
CA GLN A 85 -22.32 -5.87 -0.62
C GLN A 85 -22.96 -6.26 -1.97
N ASN A 86 -23.77 -5.35 -2.56
CA ASN A 86 -24.48 -5.60 -3.81
C ASN A 86 -23.87 -4.84 -5.00
N ILE A 87 -22.58 -4.51 -4.94
CA ILE A 87 -21.85 -3.90 -6.03
C ILE A 87 -21.15 -5.02 -6.81
N ASP A 88 -21.53 -5.23 -8.05
CA ASP A 88 -21.16 -6.41 -8.86
C ASP A 88 -19.65 -6.60 -9.01
N ASN A 89 -18.89 -5.50 -9.13
CA ASN A 89 -17.44 -5.50 -9.34
C ASN A 89 -16.65 -5.32 -8.03
N LEU A 90 -17.28 -5.44 -6.86
CA LEU A 90 -16.64 -5.29 -5.55
C LEU A 90 -16.72 -6.59 -4.74
N HIS A 91 -15.58 -7.15 -4.42
CA HIS A 91 -15.45 -8.44 -3.76
C HIS A 91 -14.81 -8.30 -2.38
N PHE A 92 -15.42 -8.89 -1.35
CA PHE A 92 -14.89 -8.93 0.00
C PHE A 92 -14.23 -10.30 0.23
N ALA A 93 -12.90 -10.35 0.16
CA ALA A 93 -12.13 -11.59 0.34
C ALA A 93 -11.92 -11.95 1.83
N GLY A 94 -12.23 -11.02 2.74
CA GLY A 94 -11.96 -11.23 4.16
C GLY A 94 -10.47 -11.11 4.50
N HIS A 95 -10.05 -11.73 5.59
CA HIS A 95 -8.64 -11.78 5.98
C HIS A 95 -7.87 -12.73 5.05
N VAL A 96 -6.81 -12.22 4.45
CA VAL A 96 -5.91 -12.99 3.58
C VAL A 96 -4.48 -12.94 4.08
N GLU A 97 -3.76 -14.06 4.03
CA GLU A 97 -2.37 -14.18 4.44
C GLU A 97 -1.60 -15.19 3.57
N GLY A 98 -0.28 -15.24 3.73
CA GLY A 98 0.58 -16.20 3.03
C GLY A 98 0.40 -16.14 1.50
N SER A 99 0.29 -17.32 0.89
CA SER A 99 0.20 -17.47 -0.57
C SER A 99 -1.07 -16.84 -1.19
N GLU A 100 -2.17 -16.75 -0.44
CA GLU A 100 -3.39 -16.11 -0.92
C GLU A 100 -3.20 -14.59 -1.05
N LYS A 101 -2.64 -13.93 -0.02
CA LYS A 101 -2.29 -12.51 -0.08
C LYS A 101 -1.31 -12.24 -1.21
N GLU A 102 -0.28 -13.07 -1.30
CA GLU A 102 0.74 -12.96 -2.34
C GLU A 102 0.14 -13.04 -3.75
N LYS A 103 -0.81 -13.95 -3.97
CA LYS A 103 -1.53 -14.07 -5.24
C LYS A 103 -2.26 -12.78 -5.61
N PHE A 104 -2.97 -12.16 -4.67
CA PHE A 104 -3.62 -10.87 -4.94
C PHE A 104 -2.61 -9.77 -5.27
N LEU A 105 -1.49 -9.71 -4.56
CA LEU A 105 -0.43 -8.73 -4.81
C LEU A 105 0.24 -8.94 -6.18
N LYS A 106 0.42 -10.19 -6.62
CA LYS A 106 0.93 -10.53 -7.96
C LYS A 106 -0.07 -10.16 -9.05
N ASP A 107 -1.33 -10.49 -8.85
CA ASP A 107 -2.39 -10.32 -9.87
C ASP A 107 -2.83 -8.86 -10.03
N ALA A 108 -2.85 -8.07 -8.97
CA ALA A 108 -3.38 -6.71 -8.99
C ALA A 108 -2.45 -5.72 -9.71
N LYS A 109 -3.04 -4.79 -10.44
CA LYS A 109 -2.33 -3.65 -11.04
C LYS A 109 -2.10 -2.53 -10.04
N LEU A 110 -3.10 -2.26 -9.17
CA LEU A 110 -3.09 -1.15 -8.24
C LEU A 110 -3.47 -1.58 -6.82
N LEU A 111 -2.81 -0.98 -5.84
CA LEU A 111 -3.22 -0.97 -4.44
C LEU A 111 -3.69 0.44 -4.08
N ILE A 112 -4.94 0.55 -3.61
CA ILE A 112 -5.52 1.81 -3.17
C ILE A 112 -5.45 1.91 -1.65
N ASN A 113 -4.90 3.02 -1.16
CA ASN A 113 -4.94 3.34 0.26
C ASN A 113 -5.76 4.61 0.48
N THR A 114 -6.72 4.50 1.40
CA THR A 114 -7.66 5.56 1.77
C THR A 114 -7.51 6.01 3.21
N SER A 115 -6.45 5.61 3.89
CA SER A 115 -6.24 5.82 5.33
C SER A 115 -6.14 7.29 5.69
N ILE A 116 -6.66 7.64 6.88
CA ILE A 116 -6.49 8.97 7.46
C ILE A 116 -5.03 9.22 7.85
N HIS A 117 -4.37 8.18 8.37
CA HIS A 117 -2.98 8.25 8.82
C HIS A 117 -2.23 6.96 8.50
N GLU A 118 -1.01 7.11 8.03
CA GLU A 118 -0.04 6.03 7.83
C GLU A 118 1.36 6.55 8.18
N ALA A 119 2.16 5.69 8.78
CA ALA A 119 3.62 5.89 8.84
C ALA A 119 4.25 5.36 7.55
N LEU A 120 4.76 4.12 7.55
CA LEU A 120 5.16 3.40 6.34
C LEU A 120 4.43 2.06 6.33
N PRO A 121 3.32 1.92 5.56
CA PRO A 121 2.57 0.67 5.52
C PRO A 121 3.41 -0.45 4.89
N ILE A 122 3.51 -1.58 5.57
CA ILE A 122 4.15 -2.79 5.02
C ILE A 122 3.45 -3.22 3.72
N SER A 123 2.13 -3.06 3.66
CA SER A 123 1.35 -3.36 2.44
C SER A 123 1.81 -2.56 1.21
N PHE A 124 2.37 -1.35 1.37
CA PHE A 124 2.96 -0.60 0.25
C PHE A 124 4.22 -1.30 -0.26
N LEU A 125 5.10 -1.68 0.64
CA LEU A 125 6.34 -2.37 0.29
C LEU A 125 6.05 -3.73 -0.35
N GLU A 126 5.14 -4.50 0.22
CA GLU A 126 4.69 -5.78 -0.33
C GLU A 126 4.08 -5.61 -1.74
N ALA A 127 3.19 -4.63 -1.94
CA ALA A 127 2.61 -4.35 -3.25
C ALA A 127 3.68 -3.97 -4.29
N LEU A 128 4.56 -3.04 -3.95
CA LEU A 128 5.63 -2.58 -4.83
C LEU A 128 6.64 -3.69 -5.16
N SER A 129 6.88 -4.65 -4.25
CA SER A 129 7.74 -5.81 -4.51
C SER A 129 7.20 -6.70 -5.63
N PHE A 130 5.90 -6.72 -5.85
CA PHE A 130 5.25 -7.41 -6.96
C PHE A 130 4.91 -6.47 -8.13
N GLY A 131 5.40 -5.23 -8.12
CA GLY A 131 5.10 -4.25 -9.16
C GLY A 131 3.64 -3.79 -9.18
N THR A 132 2.90 -3.93 -8.06
CA THR A 132 1.57 -3.39 -7.88
C THR A 132 1.69 -1.95 -7.42
N LEU A 133 1.24 -1.00 -8.26
CA LEU A 133 1.44 0.42 -8.04
C LEU A 133 0.45 1.00 -7.02
N LEU A 134 0.78 2.19 -6.50
CA LEU A 134 0.03 2.81 -5.42
C LEU A 134 -0.87 3.95 -5.92
N VAL A 135 -2.10 4.02 -5.40
CA VAL A 135 -2.90 5.25 -5.43
C VAL A 135 -3.32 5.55 -3.99
N SER A 136 -2.89 6.69 -3.45
CA SER A 136 -3.10 6.99 -2.03
C SER A 136 -3.14 8.49 -1.76
N ASN A 137 -3.87 8.85 -0.71
CA ASN A 137 -3.80 10.18 -0.10
C ASN A 137 -2.67 10.31 0.94
N ARG A 138 -1.84 9.28 1.09
CA ARG A 138 -0.64 9.28 1.94
C ARG A 138 0.57 9.01 1.08
N ASN A 139 1.67 9.69 1.39
CA ASN A 139 2.89 9.63 0.59
C ASN A 139 4.14 9.41 1.48
N PRO A 140 4.16 8.33 2.30
CA PRO A 140 5.31 8.05 3.14
C PRO A 140 6.54 7.79 2.26
N GLU A 141 7.68 8.40 2.61
CA GLU A 141 8.95 8.29 1.87
C GLU A 141 8.83 8.57 0.36
N GLU A 142 7.81 9.35 0.00
CA GLU A 142 7.46 9.65 -1.40
C GLU A 142 7.12 8.41 -2.26
N LEU A 143 6.87 7.25 -1.64
CA LEU A 143 6.63 6.01 -2.38
C LEU A 143 5.42 6.10 -3.31
N THR A 144 4.34 6.77 -2.84
CA THR A 144 3.14 6.90 -3.65
C THR A 144 3.37 7.78 -4.88
N SER A 145 4.11 8.88 -4.75
CA SER A 145 4.43 9.76 -5.88
C SER A 145 5.50 9.20 -6.80
N LYS A 146 6.41 8.36 -6.28
CA LYS A 146 7.45 7.68 -7.07
C LYS A 146 6.90 6.51 -7.88
N PHE A 147 5.98 5.73 -7.28
CA PHE A 147 5.52 4.46 -7.86
C PHE A 147 3.99 4.38 -7.94
N GLY A 148 3.38 5.48 -8.33
CA GLY A 148 1.94 5.59 -8.46
C GLY A 148 1.47 7.04 -8.48
N ILE A 149 0.29 7.32 -7.90
CA ILE A 149 -0.28 8.66 -7.84
C ILE A 149 -0.71 9.02 -6.42
N HIS A 150 -0.12 10.09 -5.89
CA HIS A 150 -0.53 10.73 -4.65
C HIS A 150 -1.67 11.71 -4.93
N VAL A 151 -2.87 11.40 -4.46
CA VAL A 151 -4.08 12.21 -4.72
C VAL A 151 -4.23 13.44 -3.81
N GLY A 152 -3.20 13.72 -3.00
CA GLY A 152 -3.24 14.81 -2.01
C GLY A 152 -4.03 14.45 -0.76
N ASP A 153 -4.09 15.40 0.18
CA ASP A 153 -4.76 15.20 1.45
C ASP A 153 -6.28 15.08 1.29
N VAL A 154 -6.82 14.05 1.93
CA VAL A 154 -8.25 13.75 1.96
C VAL A 154 -8.74 13.80 3.40
N LEU A 155 -9.53 14.81 3.73
CA LEU A 155 -10.08 15.05 5.06
C LEU A 155 -11.47 14.40 5.23
N GLY A 156 -11.94 14.33 6.46
CA GLY A 156 -13.28 13.83 6.79
C GLY A 156 -13.51 12.38 6.35
N ASP A 157 -14.69 12.11 5.81
CA ASP A 157 -15.07 10.81 5.27
C ASP A 157 -14.47 10.52 3.89
N GLY A 158 -14.00 11.55 3.20
CA GLY A 158 -13.31 11.48 1.91
C GLY A 158 -14.22 11.46 0.68
N PHE A 159 -15.54 11.45 0.82
CA PHE A 159 -16.46 11.30 -0.31
C PHE A 159 -16.34 12.40 -1.36
N GLU A 160 -16.03 13.63 -0.94
CA GLU A 160 -15.82 14.75 -1.86
C GLU A 160 -14.61 14.57 -2.78
N LYS A 161 -13.68 13.69 -2.38
CA LYS A 161 -12.40 13.46 -3.09
C LYS A 161 -12.38 12.15 -3.89
N VAL A 162 -13.48 11.41 -3.97
CA VAL A 162 -13.55 10.15 -4.73
C VAL A 162 -13.13 10.38 -6.20
N HIS A 163 -13.49 11.50 -6.80
CA HIS A 163 -13.13 11.82 -8.18
C HIS A 163 -11.61 11.83 -8.41
N LEU A 164 -10.81 12.30 -7.44
CA LEU A 164 -9.34 12.31 -7.56
C LEU A 164 -8.76 10.90 -7.63
N TYR A 165 -9.34 9.96 -6.87
CA TYR A 165 -8.94 8.54 -6.96
C TYR A 165 -9.34 7.93 -8.30
N VAL A 166 -10.56 8.24 -8.79
CA VAL A 166 -11.04 7.75 -10.08
C VAL A 166 -10.10 8.21 -11.19
N GLU A 167 -9.80 9.51 -11.28
CA GLU A 167 -8.88 10.08 -12.27
C GLU A 167 -7.48 9.45 -12.20
N ALA A 168 -6.94 9.26 -10.98
CA ALA A 168 -5.65 8.63 -10.77
C ALA A 168 -5.63 7.16 -11.22
N ILE A 169 -6.68 6.42 -10.91
CA ILE A 169 -6.81 5.02 -11.31
C ILE A 169 -6.93 4.92 -12.84
N GLU A 170 -7.79 5.71 -13.48
CA GLU A 170 -7.95 5.73 -14.94
C GLU A 170 -6.62 6.02 -15.62
N SER A 171 -5.92 7.07 -15.19
CA SER A 171 -4.61 7.43 -15.75
C SER A 171 -3.60 6.28 -15.71
N LEU A 172 -3.54 5.51 -14.61
CA LEU A 172 -2.63 4.38 -14.50
C LEU A 172 -3.15 3.13 -15.23
N MET A 173 -4.46 2.88 -15.25
CA MET A 173 -5.02 1.69 -15.88
C MET A 173 -4.99 1.76 -17.41
N GLU A 174 -5.13 2.94 -17.99
CA GLU A 174 -5.13 3.17 -19.43
C GLU A 174 -3.72 3.19 -20.04
N ASN A 175 -2.69 3.50 -19.24
CA ASN A 175 -1.31 3.58 -19.73
C ASN A 175 -0.48 2.36 -19.29
N GLU A 176 -0.57 1.28 -20.09
CA GLU A 176 0.14 0.02 -19.83
C GLU A 176 1.67 0.19 -19.80
N GLU A 177 2.22 0.93 -20.76
CA GLU A 177 3.66 1.13 -20.89
C GLU A 177 4.24 1.87 -19.66
N GLN A 178 3.61 2.97 -19.27
CA GLN A 178 4.01 3.73 -18.09
C GLN A 178 3.89 2.87 -16.83
N ARG A 179 2.79 2.13 -16.69
CA ARG A 179 2.57 1.26 -15.53
C ARG A 179 3.65 0.18 -15.43
N GLN A 180 4.01 -0.45 -16.56
CA GLN A 180 5.06 -1.47 -16.59
C GLN A 180 6.44 -0.89 -16.22
N LEU A 181 6.76 0.29 -16.72
CA LEU A 181 8.00 0.98 -16.38
C LEU A 181 8.08 1.27 -14.87
N LEU A 182 7.02 1.85 -14.30
CA LEU A 182 6.94 2.13 -12.87
C LEU A 182 7.00 0.85 -12.02
N ALA A 183 6.37 -0.24 -12.45
CA ALA A 183 6.40 -1.53 -11.76
C ALA A 183 7.82 -2.10 -11.66
N ILE A 184 8.60 -2.01 -12.74
CA ILE A 184 10.01 -2.44 -12.77
C ILE A 184 10.86 -1.56 -11.84
N GLN A 185 10.65 -0.25 -11.86
CA GLN A 185 11.37 0.69 -11.00
C GLN A 185 11.02 0.47 -9.52
N ALA A 186 9.75 0.25 -9.21
CA ALA A 186 9.27 -0.05 -7.87
C ALA A 186 9.92 -1.33 -7.31
N ARG A 187 9.90 -2.40 -8.10
CA ARG A 187 10.55 -3.66 -7.73
C ARG A 187 12.02 -3.47 -7.41
N LYS A 188 12.76 -2.80 -8.28
CA LYS A 188 14.18 -2.52 -8.07
C LYS A 188 14.42 -1.71 -6.80
N TYR A 189 13.61 -0.69 -6.53
CA TYR A 189 13.69 0.12 -5.31
C TYR A 189 13.51 -0.74 -4.05
N ILE A 190 12.50 -1.61 -4.04
CA ILE A 190 12.25 -2.50 -2.90
C ILE A 190 13.42 -3.46 -2.68
N GLU A 191 13.98 -4.05 -3.73
CA GLU A 191 15.15 -4.93 -3.65
C GLU A 191 16.38 -4.21 -3.09
N GLU A 192 16.56 -2.94 -3.43
CA GLU A 192 17.71 -2.15 -3.00
C GLU A 192 17.60 -1.64 -1.56
N TYR A 193 16.40 -1.21 -1.13
CA TYR A 193 16.25 -0.46 0.12
C TYR A 193 15.51 -1.21 1.24
N HIS A 194 14.72 -2.24 0.92
CA HIS A 194 13.80 -2.88 1.87
C HIS A 194 14.00 -4.39 2.01
N ASN A 195 15.12 -4.95 1.59
CA ASN A 195 15.40 -6.37 1.76
C ASN A 195 15.87 -6.70 3.19
N VAL A 196 15.52 -7.90 3.66
CA VAL A 196 15.84 -8.37 5.03
C VAL A 196 17.34 -8.49 5.27
N ALA A 197 18.14 -8.84 4.25
CA ALA A 197 19.58 -9.04 4.41
C ALA A 197 20.30 -7.73 4.75
N ASP A 198 19.99 -6.65 4.04
CA ASP A 198 20.57 -5.33 4.29
C ASP A 198 20.07 -4.71 5.59
N PHE A 199 18.78 -4.89 5.91
CA PHE A 199 18.24 -4.53 7.21
C PHE A 199 19.01 -5.20 8.35
N THR A 200 19.20 -6.52 8.27
CA THR A 200 19.90 -7.29 9.29
C THR A 200 21.36 -6.84 9.43
N LYS A 201 22.03 -6.56 8.31
CA LYS A 201 23.39 -6.05 8.32
C LYS A 201 23.51 -4.67 8.97
N LYS A 202 22.61 -3.74 8.62
CA LYS A 202 22.53 -2.40 9.25
C LYS A 202 22.26 -2.50 10.74
N LEU A 203 21.29 -3.30 11.15
CA LEU A 203 20.94 -3.49 12.56
C LEU A 203 22.12 -4.07 13.35
N ARG A 204 22.81 -5.07 12.81
CA ARG A 204 24.03 -5.62 13.45
C ARG A 204 25.12 -4.57 13.60
N ASN A 205 25.35 -3.75 12.59
CA ASN A 205 26.34 -2.68 12.66
C ASN A 205 26.01 -1.69 13.79
N ILE A 206 24.75 -1.26 13.91
CA ILE A 206 24.31 -0.37 14.98
C ILE A 206 24.54 -1.02 16.35
N LEU A 207 24.11 -2.27 16.53
CA LEU A 207 24.18 -2.95 17.82
C LEU A 207 25.60 -3.31 18.28
N PHE A 208 26.52 -3.58 17.36
CA PHE A 208 27.85 -4.09 17.69
C PHE A 208 28.98 -3.09 17.46
N HIS A 209 28.75 -1.96 16.78
CA HIS A 209 29.77 -0.92 16.57
C HIS A 209 29.66 0.23 17.58
N GLU A 210 28.54 0.40 18.25
CA GLU A 210 28.38 1.41 19.33
C GLU A 210 28.90 0.97 20.69
N VAL A 211 29.38 -0.26 20.87
CA VAL A 211 30.00 -0.73 22.11
C VAL A 211 31.54 -0.67 22.00
N LYS A 212 32.06 0.50 21.67
CA LYS A 212 33.42 0.87 22.04
C LYS A 212 33.34 1.93 23.14
N PHE A 213 33.26 1.44 24.39
CA PHE A 213 33.52 2.23 25.57
C PHE A 213 35.00 2.69 25.57
#